data_a1a28cede145efcfc3d41d53d5d70d34
#
_entry.id   a1a28cede145efcfc3d41d53d5d70d34
#
_cell.length_a   1.000
_cell.length_b   1.000
_cell.length_c   1.000
_cell.angle_alpha   90.00
_cell.angle_beta   90.00
_cell.angle_gamma   90.00
#
_symmetry.space_group_name_H-M   'P 1'
#
loop_
_entity.id
_entity.type
_entity.pdbx_description
1 polymer ?
#
loop_
_entity_poly.entity_id
_entity_poly.type
_entity_poly.pdbx_seq_one_letter_code
_entity_poly.pdbx_strand_id
1 'polypeptide(L)'
;MTNYGSLFLGARTNVAYGDKVIGTNHTLPTGRAARYTGGLWVGKFIKTCTYQKILTDEASALIGRYCSRLCAIEGMTAHGEQANIRVRRYGHEDVPYAGVPA
;
A
#
# COMPACT_ATOMS: atom_id res chain seq x y z
N MET A 1 -16.02 -5.54 -19.16
CA MET A 1 -15.89 -4.09 -18.98
C MET A 1 -15.14 -3.83 -17.67
N THR A 2 -14.22 -2.86 -17.62
CA THR A 2 -13.39 -2.59 -16.46
C THR A 2 -13.36 -1.10 -16.05
N ASN A 3 -13.63 -0.19 -16.97
CA ASN A 3 -13.53 1.24 -16.75
C ASN A 3 -14.94 1.87 -16.64
N TYR A 4 -15.63 1.55 -15.54
CA TYR A 4 -16.95 2.10 -15.24
C TYR A 4 -17.08 2.46 -13.76
N GLY A 5 -17.91 3.43 -13.46
CA GLY A 5 -18.29 3.78 -12.08
C GLY A 5 -19.52 3.00 -11.61
N SER A 6 -20.46 2.79 -12.51
CA SER A 6 -21.65 1.97 -12.25
C SER A 6 -22.03 1.20 -13.50
N LEU A 7 -22.46 -0.03 -13.34
CA LEU A 7 -22.90 -0.92 -14.42
C LEU A 7 -24.32 -1.38 -14.12
N PHE A 8 -25.24 -1.10 -15.05
CA PHE A 8 -26.63 -1.49 -14.95
C PHE A 8 -26.86 -2.76 -15.78
N LEU A 9 -27.36 -3.81 -15.16
CA LEU A 9 -27.49 -5.13 -15.77
C LEU A 9 -28.96 -5.48 -16.00
N GLY A 10 -29.29 -5.69 -17.27
CA GLY A 10 -30.60 -6.17 -17.71
C GLY A 10 -31.71 -5.12 -17.67
N ALA A 11 -32.82 -5.49 -18.29
CA ALA A 11 -33.96 -4.59 -18.49
C ALA A 11 -34.73 -4.22 -17.22
N ARG A 12 -34.49 -4.96 -16.12
CA ARG A 12 -35.15 -4.70 -14.82
C ARG A 12 -34.37 -3.67 -13.97
N THR A 13 -33.22 -3.22 -14.43
CA THR A 13 -32.36 -2.25 -13.74
C THR A 13 -32.34 -0.95 -14.49
N ASN A 14 -32.31 0.17 -13.77
CA ASN A 14 -32.17 1.50 -14.36
C ASN A 14 -31.41 2.44 -13.44
N VAL A 15 -31.00 3.59 -14.00
CA VAL A 15 -30.19 4.59 -13.29
C VAL A 15 -30.93 5.18 -12.09
N ALA A 16 -32.24 5.42 -12.20
CA ALA A 16 -33.01 6.01 -11.11
C ALA A 16 -33.07 5.11 -9.85
N TYR A 17 -33.02 3.82 -10.01
CA TYR A 17 -32.94 2.89 -8.87
C TYR A 17 -31.59 3.02 -8.15
N GLY A 18 -30.51 3.12 -8.89
CA GLY A 18 -29.19 3.38 -8.35
C GLY A 18 -29.10 4.73 -7.63
N ASP A 19 -29.74 5.74 -8.18
CA ASP A 19 -29.74 7.09 -7.61
C ASP A 19 -30.52 7.22 -6.30
N LYS A 20 -31.51 6.35 -6.04
CA LYS A 20 -32.48 6.56 -4.96
C LYS A 20 -32.58 5.44 -3.93
N VAL A 21 -32.70 4.20 -4.34
CA VAL A 21 -33.23 3.15 -3.45
C VAL A 21 -32.42 1.87 -3.38
N ILE A 22 -31.60 1.56 -4.36
CA ILE A 22 -30.86 0.29 -4.42
C ILE A 22 -29.64 0.26 -3.48
N GLY A 23 -29.17 1.44 -3.06
CA GLY A 23 -28.08 1.54 -2.09
C GLY A 23 -26.69 1.76 -2.72
N THR A 24 -26.56 1.69 -4.03
CA THR A 24 -25.31 2.05 -4.72
C THR A 24 -25.11 3.55 -4.69
N ASN A 25 -23.87 3.99 -4.73
CA ASN A 25 -23.56 5.41 -4.80
C ASN A 25 -23.86 5.97 -6.20
N HIS A 26 -24.47 7.16 -6.25
CA HIS A 26 -24.79 7.87 -7.49
C HIS A 26 -23.75 8.93 -7.88
N THR A 27 -22.77 9.23 -7.03
CA THR A 27 -21.67 10.16 -7.35
C THR A 27 -20.61 9.43 -8.14
N LEU A 28 -20.80 9.38 -9.44
CA LEU A 28 -20.01 8.58 -10.37
C LEU A 28 -18.79 9.36 -10.88
N PRO A 29 -17.73 8.65 -11.33
CA PRO A 29 -16.55 9.29 -11.89
C PRO A 29 -16.83 9.94 -13.23
N THR A 30 -16.29 11.13 -13.44
CA THR A 30 -16.32 11.89 -14.71
C THR A 30 -14.89 12.06 -15.25
N GLY A 31 -14.75 12.68 -16.42
CA GLY A 31 -13.45 13.01 -16.99
C GLY A 31 -12.53 11.79 -17.14
N ARG A 32 -13.06 10.63 -17.48
CA ARG A 32 -12.33 9.37 -17.60
C ARG A 32 -11.75 8.83 -16.28
N ALA A 33 -12.16 9.33 -15.13
CA ALA A 33 -11.70 8.88 -13.83
C ALA A 33 -12.10 7.42 -13.51
N ALA A 34 -13.06 6.85 -14.24
CA ALA A 34 -13.43 5.44 -14.10
C ALA A 34 -12.30 4.44 -14.38
N ARG A 35 -11.15 4.90 -14.87
CA ARG A 35 -9.93 4.10 -15.00
C ARG A 35 -9.30 3.72 -13.65
N TYR A 36 -9.52 4.51 -12.61
CA TYR A 36 -8.87 4.34 -11.32
C TYR A 36 -9.81 4.50 -10.11
N THR A 37 -11.06 4.85 -10.33
CA THR A 37 -12.04 4.98 -9.23
C THR A 37 -13.44 4.61 -9.70
N GLY A 38 -14.24 4.04 -8.80
CA GLY A 38 -15.68 3.79 -9.03
C GLY A 38 -16.57 4.96 -8.63
N GLY A 39 -16.00 6.06 -8.14
CA GLY A 39 -16.73 7.21 -7.61
C GLY A 39 -16.71 7.26 -6.08
N LEU A 40 -17.71 7.89 -5.48
CA LEU A 40 -17.84 8.01 -4.03
C LEU A 40 -18.25 6.66 -3.40
N TRP A 41 -17.68 6.32 -2.27
CA TRP A 41 -18.04 5.15 -1.48
C TRP A 41 -17.65 5.37 -0.01
N VAL A 42 -18.14 4.55 0.90
CA VAL A 42 -17.92 4.71 2.35
C VAL A 42 -16.44 4.82 2.74
N GLY A 43 -15.57 4.12 2.03
CA GLY A 43 -14.13 4.16 2.29
C GLY A 43 -13.48 5.53 2.07
N LYS A 44 -14.13 6.44 1.34
CA LYS A 44 -13.64 7.83 1.19
C LYS A 44 -13.74 8.65 2.48
N PHE A 45 -14.56 8.22 3.42
CA PHE A 45 -14.74 8.86 4.72
C PHE A 45 -13.94 8.16 5.83
N ILE A 46 -13.25 7.09 5.51
CA ILE A 46 -12.46 6.29 6.44
C ILE A 46 -10.98 6.56 6.21
N LYS A 47 -10.26 6.91 7.28
CA LYS A 47 -8.79 6.97 7.26
C LYS A 47 -8.23 5.59 7.57
N THR A 48 -7.46 5.04 6.67
CA THR A 48 -6.69 3.82 6.92
C THR A 48 -5.38 4.19 7.61
N CYS A 49 -5.15 3.63 8.79
CA CYS A 49 -3.87 3.72 9.49
C CYS A 49 -3.23 2.33 9.53
N THR A 50 -1.93 2.29 9.35
CA THR A 50 -1.16 1.06 9.45
C THR A 50 -0.23 1.12 10.65
N TYR A 51 0.05 -0.04 11.23
CA TYR A 51 1.12 -0.21 12.21
C TYR A 51 1.95 -1.43 11.85
N GLN A 52 3.20 -1.43 12.28
CA GLN A 52 4.06 -2.59 12.14
C GLN A 52 4.81 -2.84 13.46
N LYS A 53 4.98 -4.10 13.81
CA LYS A 53 5.70 -4.53 14.98
C LYS A 53 6.46 -5.82 14.67
N ILE A 54 7.76 -5.82 14.89
CA ILE A 54 8.58 -7.02 14.81
C ILE A 54 8.65 -7.62 16.21
N LEU A 55 8.38 -8.91 16.35
CA LEU A 55 8.13 -9.54 17.63
C LEU A 55 9.38 -10.18 18.26
N THR A 56 10.40 -10.53 17.45
CA THR A 56 11.61 -11.18 17.95
C THR A 56 12.87 -10.53 17.39
N ASP A 57 13.98 -10.73 18.09
CA ASP A 57 15.28 -10.22 17.69
C ASP A 57 15.76 -10.87 16.37
N GLU A 58 15.54 -12.17 16.22
CA GLU A 58 15.87 -12.92 15.01
C GLU A 58 15.10 -12.40 13.79
N ALA A 59 13.81 -12.11 13.96
CA ALA A 59 13.00 -11.53 12.90
C ALA A 59 13.50 -10.12 12.55
N SER A 60 13.90 -9.32 13.53
CA SER A 60 14.46 -7.99 13.31
C SER A 60 15.78 -8.07 12.53
N ALA A 61 16.67 -8.97 12.89
CA ALA A 61 17.92 -9.18 12.17
C ALA A 61 17.70 -9.67 10.75
N LEU A 62 16.81 -10.63 10.55
CA LEU A 62 16.47 -11.17 9.23
C LEU A 62 15.92 -10.09 8.29
N ILE A 63 14.94 -9.33 8.76
CA ILE A 63 14.35 -8.22 7.98
C ILE A 63 15.40 -7.15 7.71
N GLY A 64 16.24 -6.85 8.69
CA GLY A 64 17.32 -5.90 8.57
C GLY A 64 18.30 -6.23 7.44
N ARG A 65 18.68 -7.51 7.28
CA ARG A 65 19.56 -7.94 6.17
C ARG A 65 18.94 -7.66 4.80
N TYR A 66 17.68 -8.02 4.61
CA TYR A 66 16.98 -7.76 3.35
C TYR A 66 16.78 -6.27 3.10
N CYS A 67 16.43 -5.51 4.13
CA CYS A 67 16.27 -4.06 4.06
C CYS A 67 17.61 -3.38 3.68
N SER A 68 18.71 -3.77 4.33
CA SER A 68 20.05 -3.24 4.03
C SER A 68 20.42 -3.48 2.56
N ARG A 69 20.19 -4.70 2.08
CA ARG A 69 20.49 -5.06 0.69
C ARG A 69 19.64 -4.24 -0.31
N LEU A 70 18.35 -4.12 -0.04
CA LEU A 70 17.46 -3.34 -0.89
C LEU A 70 17.86 -1.87 -0.91
N CYS A 71 18.18 -1.31 0.25
CA CYS A 71 18.66 0.07 0.36
C CYS A 71 19.97 0.31 -0.40
N ALA A 72 20.87 -0.68 -0.43
CA ALA A 72 22.10 -0.60 -1.23
C ALA A 72 21.78 -0.55 -2.74
N ILE A 73 20.83 -1.35 -3.21
CA ILE A 73 20.39 -1.36 -4.61
C ILE A 73 19.74 -0.03 -4.98
N GLU A 74 18.95 0.56 -4.08
CA GLU A 74 18.22 1.80 -4.29
C GLU A 74 19.05 3.06 -4.02
N GLY A 75 20.25 2.92 -3.47
CA GLY A 75 21.10 4.05 -3.07
C GLY A 75 20.61 4.79 -1.81
N MET A 76 19.79 4.15 -0.98
CA MET A 76 19.19 4.75 0.22
C MET A 76 20.05 4.51 1.47
N THR A 77 21.23 5.11 1.52
CA THR A 77 22.28 4.84 2.53
C THR A 77 21.79 5.04 3.97
N ALA A 78 21.08 6.12 4.26
CA ALA A 78 20.59 6.40 5.62
C ALA A 78 19.53 5.39 6.08
N HIS A 79 18.67 4.92 5.20
CA HIS A 79 17.73 3.84 5.50
C HIS A 79 18.47 2.52 5.72
N GLY A 80 19.47 2.24 4.90
CA GLY A 80 20.32 1.07 5.04
C GLY A 80 21.03 1.03 6.38
N GLU A 81 21.57 2.15 6.85
CA GLU A 81 22.23 2.21 8.14
C GLU A 81 21.27 1.95 9.32
N GLN A 82 20.02 2.39 9.23
CA GLN A 82 19.00 2.02 10.22
C GLN A 82 18.76 0.51 10.30
N ALA A 83 18.80 -0.17 9.14
CA ALA A 83 18.72 -1.62 9.08
C ALA A 83 19.98 -2.28 9.65
N ASN A 84 21.18 -1.80 9.28
CA ASN A 84 22.46 -2.31 9.73
C ASN A 84 22.62 -2.27 11.25
N ILE A 85 22.20 -1.16 11.89
CA ILE A 85 22.20 -1.02 13.36
C ILE A 85 21.39 -2.15 14.01
N ARG A 86 20.25 -2.51 13.43
CA ARG A 86 19.40 -3.59 13.97
C ARG A 86 19.99 -4.96 13.74
N VAL A 87 20.62 -5.20 12.60
CA VAL A 87 21.33 -6.45 12.33
C VAL A 87 22.50 -6.63 13.30
N ARG A 88 23.30 -5.60 13.51
CA ARG A 88 24.38 -5.64 14.52
C ARG A 88 23.85 -5.86 15.93
N ARG A 89 22.77 -5.19 16.30
CA ARG A 89 22.19 -5.27 17.65
C ARG A 89 21.53 -6.61 17.95
N TYR A 90 20.78 -7.15 17.03
CA TYR A 90 19.93 -8.31 17.24
C TYR A 90 20.43 -9.58 16.55
N GLY A 91 21.22 -9.45 15.51
CA GLY A 91 21.83 -10.57 14.80
C GLY A 91 23.29 -10.81 15.16
N HIS A 92 23.94 -9.83 15.84
CA HIS A 92 25.36 -9.88 16.22
C HIS A 92 26.30 -10.08 15.02
N GLU A 93 25.96 -9.55 13.87
CA GLU A 93 26.71 -9.69 12.63
C GLU A 93 26.82 -8.36 11.87
N ASP A 94 27.86 -8.24 11.04
CA ASP A 94 28.03 -7.12 10.15
C ASP A 94 27.23 -7.29 8.86
N VAL A 95 26.83 -6.16 8.26
CA VAL A 95 26.06 -6.12 7.02
C VAL A 95 26.88 -5.40 5.95
N PRO A 96 27.29 -6.08 4.88
CA PRO A 96 28.21 -5.53 3.89
C PRO A 96 27.53 -4.69 2.81
N TYR A 97 26.27 -4.28 2.99
CA TYR A 97 25.51 -3.66 1.92
C TYR A 97 25.42 -2.14 2.08
N ALA A 98 24.36 -1.63 2.66
CA ALA A 98 24.14 -0.17 2.76
C ALA A 98 25.07 0.45 3.82
N GLY A 99 25.49 1.69 3.60
CA GLY A 99 26.37 2.41 4.50
C GLY A 99 27.87 2.13 4.29
N VAL A 100 28.24 1.23 3.39
CA VAL A 100 29.63 1.05 2.98
C VAL A 100 29.97 2.12 1.94
N PRO A 101 31.01 2.95 2.14
CA PRO A 101 31.47 3.85 1.10
C PRO A 101 31.84 3.08 -0.16
N ALA A 102 31.44 3.61 -1.32
CA ALA A 102 31.85 3.07 -2.61
C ALA A 102 33.35 3.23 -2.82
#